data_e623f00282e8b27f343c19d4ceeea5c9
#
_entry.id   e623f00282e8b27f343c19d4ceeea5c9
#
_cell.length_a   1.000
_cell.length_b   1.000
_cell.length_c   1.000
_cell.angle_alpha   90.00
_cell.angle_beta   90.00
_cell.angle_gamma   90.00
#
_symmetry.space_group_name_H-M   'P 1'
#
loop_
_entity.id
_entity.type
_entity.pdbx_description
1 polymer ?
#
loop_
_entity_poly.entity_id
_entity_poly.type
_entity_poly.pdbx_seq_one_letter_code
_entity_poly.pdbx_strand_id
1 'polypeptide(L)'
;RIRTLIAAGDTYQANFTARLRAPFRGDPVALYERLCLGQRSGFCAFLDLGGGRTVVSASPELFFAWNADGLELRPMKGTRPRGRWVEEDRALAAELAASPKDRAENLMIVDLLRNDAGRVAAFGSVRVERLFDVERYETVHQMTSTIRAAPRPDAGLGDVFRALFPCGSVTGAPKVRTTEIIRELETGPRGVYCGAIGFVSPGEAVFSVGIRTLLLDSQAGTAELGVGSGVTWDSDAAAEYGETWSKAAFARRAPADFDLLETMLFEPEDGWYLLEGHLARLAASADYFGYRYDERLMRASLTPALYAFSREPLRVRVLLERDGMVDVQSMVLPPLDGPVLVAISTEPVDSRDAMLYHKTSRRGEYERRLAARPDCDDVLLVNERGELTESTIANLVVRMDGALWTPPLDAGLLPGVLRADLLARGEIRERVIRPEDLDRAEEIWLINSVRKWRRAELVP
;
A
#
# COMPACT_ATOMS: atom_id res chain seq x y z
N ARG A 1 -2.54 -22.58 -24.51
CA ARG A 1 -2.87 -23.97 -24.15
C ARG A 1 -3.87 -24.05 -22.99
N ILE A 2 -3.68 -23.29 -21.88
CA ILE A 2 -4.67 -23.28 -20.78
C ILE A 2 -6.05 -22.82 -21.28
N ARG A 3 -6.14 -21.71 -22.03
CA ARG A 3 -7.42 -21.26 -22.62
C ARG A 3 -8.07 -22.29 -23.54
N THR A 4 -7.30 -23.07 -24.28
CA THR A 4 -7.81 -24.17 -25.10
C THR A 4 -8.43 -25.27 -24.23
N LEU A 5 -7.83 -25.59 -23.08
CA LEU A 5 -8.35 -26.55 -22.12
C LEU A 5 -9.61 -26.03 -21.42
N ILE A 6 -9.67 -24.72 -21.14
CA ILE A 6 -10.88 -24.07 -20.62
C ILE A 6 -12.01 -24.15 -21.64
N ALA A 7 -11.75 -23.86 -22.92
CA ALA A 7 -12.73 -23.97 -23.99
C ALA A 7 -13.25 -25.41 -24.19
N ALA A 8 -12.40 -26.40 -23.92
CA ALA A 8 -12.78 -27.82 -23.97
C ALA A 8 -13.56 -28.28 -22.72
N GLY A 9 -13.69 -27.45 -21.68
CA GLY A 9 -14.36 -27.79 -20.43
C GLY A 9 -13.52 -28.61 -19.44
N ASP A 10 -12.21 -28.76 -19.69
CA ASP A 10 -11.30 -29.48 -18.80
C ASP A 10 -11.07 -28.77 -17.46
N THR A 11 -11.06 -27.43 -17.45
CA THR A 11 -10.88 -26.59 -16.26
C THR A 11 -11.56 -25.24 -16.46
N TYR A 12 -11.97 -24.59 -15.38
CA TYR A 12 -12.52 -23.22 -15.40
C TYR A 12 -11.42 -22.17 -15.23
N GLN A 13 -10.41 -22.52 -14.43
CA GLN A 13 -9.24 -21.69 -14.14
C GLN A 13 -8.06 -22.58 -13.80
N ALA A 14 -6.85 -22.16 -14.21
CA ALA A 14 -5.60 -22.78 -13.75
C ALA A 14 -4.62 -21.72 -13.28
N ASN A 15 -4.10 -21.88 -12.06
CA ASN A 15 -3.03 -21.02 -11.55
C ASN A 15 -1.69 -21.51 -12.14
N PHE A 16 -1.19 -20.78 -13.17
CA PHE A 16 0.06 -21.09 -13.85
C PHE A 16 1.22 -20.33 -13.23
N THR A 17 2.36 -21.03 -12.99
CA THR A 17 3.45 -20.47 -12.20
C THR A 17 4.81 -20.64 -12.85
N ALA A 18 5.72 -19.77 -12.46
CA ALA A 18 7.13 -19.80 -12.85
C ALA A 18 8.03 -19.62 -11.61
N ARG A 19 9.33 -19.91 -11.79
CA ARG A 19 10.36 -19.72 -10.76
C ARG A 19 11.32 -18.62 -11.20
N LEU A 20 11.44 -17.59 -10.38
CA LEU A 20 12.47 -16.58 -10.52
C LEU A 20 13.66 -17.00 -9.66
N ARG A 21 14.85 -16.95 -10.23
CA ARG A 21 16.09 -17.27 -9.53
C ARG A 21 17.04 -16.11 -9.63
N ALA A 22 17.73 -15.83 -8.52
CA ALA A 22 18.74 -14.79 -8.46
C ALA A 22 19.89 -15.22 -7.55
N PRO A 23 21.10 -14.68 -7.74
CA PRO A 23 22.15 -14.78 -6.74
C PRO A 23 21.69 -14.14 -5.43
N PHE A 24 22.01 -14.80 -4.32
CA PHE A 24 21.76 -14.27 -3.00
C PHE A 24 23.05 -14.28 -2.17
N ARG A 25 23.41 -13.10 -1.68
CA ARG A 25 24.51 -12.90 -0.75
C ARG A 25 24.03 -11.92 0.32
N GLY A 26 23.96 -12.35 1.54
CA GLY A 26 23.48 -11.54 2.65
C GLY A 26 22.94 -12.39 3.79
N ASP A 27 22.47 -11.71 4.83
CA ASP A 27 21.84 -12.35 5.96
C ASP A 27 20.36 -12.69 5.67
N PRO A 28 19.96 -13.98 5.77
CA PRO A 28 18.56 -14.37 5.62
C PRO A 28 17.61 -13.71 6.64
N VAL A 29 18.10 -13.44 7.88
CA VAL A 29 17.28 -12.80 8.91
C VAL A 29 17.00 -11.35 8.55
N ALA A 30 17.99 -10.59 8.12
CA ALA A 30 17.81 -9.22 7.66
C ALA A 30 16.86 -9.15 6.46
N LEU A 31 16.90 -10.13 5.54
CA LEU A 31 15.93 -10.24 4.46
C LEU A 31 14.52 -10.49 4.99
N TYR A 32 14.36 -11.39 5.95
CA TYR A 32 13.08 -11.68 6.59
C TYR A 32 12.47 -10.46 7.25
N GLU A 33 13.24 -9.74 8.08
CA GLU A 33 12.80 -8.51 8.73
C GLU A 33 12.35 -7.46 7.70
N ARG A 34 13.14 -7.27 6.66
CA ARG A 34 12.78 -6.37 5.55
C ARG A 34 11.47 -6.73 4.87
N LEU A 35 11.24 -8.03 4.63
CA LEU A 35 9.99 -8.49 4.00
C LEU A 35 8.80 -8.35 4.94
N CYS A 36 8.95 -8.65 6.22
CA CYS A 36 7.90 -8.47 7.23
C CYS A 36 7.48 -7.00 7.32
N LEU A 37 8.44 -6.09 7.41
CA LEU A 37 8.18 -4.65 7.45
C LEU A 37 7.54 -4.13 6.16
N GLY A 38 7.97 -4.65 5.00
CA GLY A 38 7.48 -4.21 3.69
C GLY A 38 6.13 -4.79 3.28
N GLN A 39 5.72 -5.92 3.84
CA GLN A 39 4.45 -6.59 3.51
C GLN A 39 3.39 -6.47 4.61
N ARG A 40 3.82 -6.39 5.89
CA ARG A 40 2.94 -6.35 7.08
C ARG A 40 1.82 -7.38 7.01
N SER A 41 2.15 -8.55 6.45
CA SER A 41 1.20 -9.65 6.34
C SER A 41 1.06 -10.40 7.67
N GLY A 42 -0.10 -10.99 7.91
CA GLY A 42 -0.38 -11.71 9.17
C GLY A 42 0.37 -13.03 9.30
N PHE A 43 0.97 -13.57 8.22
CA PHE A 43 1.56 -14.91 8.20
C PHE A 43 3.02 -14.85 7.74
N CYS A 44 3.86 -14.12 8.48
CA CYS A 44 5.29 -14.14 8.26
C CYS A 44 5.92 -15.36 8.93
N ALA A 45 6.90 -15.99 8.26
CA ALA A 45 7.62 -17.15 8.80
C ALA A 45 9.08 -17.17 8.34
N PHE A 46 9.97 -17.53 9.26
CA PHE A 46 11.38 -17.82 9.00
C PHE A 46 11.66 -19.26 9.44
N LEU A 47 12.12 -20.09 8.51
CA LEU A 47 12.38 -21.49 8.77
C LEU A 47 13.79 -21.86 8.31
N ASP A 48 14.67 -22.20 9.24
CA ASP A 48 15.95 -22.82 8.92
C ASP A 48 15.73 -24.34 8.74
N LEU A 49 15.91 -24.81 7.52
CA LEU A 49 15.74 -26.22 7.17
C LEU A 49 17.04 -27.04 7.37
N GLY A 50 18.11 -26.39 7.81
CA GLY A 50 19.44 -26.99 7.85
C GLY A 50 20.09 -27.12 6.46
N GLY A 51 21.38 -27.47 6.45
CA GLY A 51 22.14 -27.63 5.19
C GLY A 51 22.23 -26.36 4.34
N GLY A 52 22.16 -25.18 4.98
CA GLY A 52 22.23 -23.89 4.32
C GLY A 52 20.94 -23.46 3.59
N ARG A 53 19.84 -24.19 3.81
CA ARG A 53 18.54 -23.85 3.20
C ARG A 53 17.62 -23.15 4.19
N THR A 54 17.10 -21.99 3.82
CA THR A 54 16.20 -21.17 4.62
C THR A 54 14.95 -20.79 3.82
N VAL A 55 13.78 -20.92 4.45
CA VAL A 55 12.52 -20.39 3.90
C VAL A 55 12.20 -19.08 4.58
N VAL A 56 11.97 -18.07 3.76
CA VAL A 56 11.54 -16.74 4.20
C VAL A 56 10.18 -16.43 3.56
N SER A 57 9.15 -16.34 4.38
CA SER A 57 7.77 -16.14 3.92
C SER A 57 7.15 -14.88 4.52
N ALA A 58 6.44 -14.11 3.68
CA ALA A 58 5.59 -13.00 4.07
C ALA A 58 4.21 -13.18 3.42
N SER A 59 3.58 -14.35 3.64
CA SER A 59 2.31 -14.72 3.03
C SER A 59 1.16 -13.88 3.57
N PRO A 60 0.29 -13.34 2.70
CA PRO A 60 -0.93 -12.66 3.12
C PRO A 60 -2.12 -13.60 3.31
N GLU A 61 -2.03 -14.85 2.83
CA GLU A 61 -3.18 -15.73 2.68
C GLU A 61 -3.22 -16.83 3.73
N LEU A 62 -4.33 -16.90 4.50
CA LEU A 62 -4.63 -18.00 5.37
C LEU A 62 -5.05 -19.22 4.53
N PHE A 63 -4.33 -20.33 4.68
CA PHE A 63 -4.74 -21.61 4.12
C PHE A 63 -5.87 -22.21 4.96
N PHE A 64 -5.60 -22.44 6.24
CA PHE A 64 -6.63 -22.73 7.24
C PHE A 64 -6.12 -22.42 8.67
N ALA A 65 -7.08 -22.12 9.55
CA ALA A 65 -6.91 -22.18 11.00
C ALA A 65 -7.90 -23.18 11.58
N TRP A 66 -7.46 -23.98 12.54
CA TRP A 66 -8.27 -24.93 13.25
C TRP A 66 -8.04 -24.80 14.75
N ASN A 67 -9.07 -24.46 15.48
CA ASN A 67 -9.05 -24.26 16.93
C ASN A 67 -10.39 -24.74 17.56
N ALA A 68 -10.66 -24.33 18.79
CA ALA A 68 -11.89 -24.68 19.51
C ALA A 68 -13.18 -24.18 18.78
N ASP A 69 -13.08 -23.10 18.00
CA ASP A 69 -14.22 -22.53 17.23
C ASP A 69 -14.47 -23.29 15.92
N GLY A 70 -13.60 -24.22 15.55
CA GLY A 70 -13.68 -25.03 14.35
C GLY A 70 -12.60 -24.70 13.31
N LEU A 71 -12.88 -25.06 12.06
CA LEU A 71 -12.01 -24.86 10.90
C LEU A 71 -12.41 -23.58 10.17
N GLU A 72 -11.47 -22.68 9.97
CA GLU A 72 -11.61 -21.47 9.18
C GLU A 72 -10.72 -21.54 7.94
N LEU A 73 -11.29 -21.14 6.77
CA LEU A 73 -10.57 -20.94 5.52
C LEU A 73 -10.85 -19.53 5.01
N ARG A 74 -9.81 -18.85 4.49
CA ARG A 74 -9.97 -17.47 4.02
C ARG A 74 -9.31 -17.25 2.66
N PRO A 75 -9.99 -17.66 1.57
CA PRO A 75 -9.48 -17.45 0.22
C PRO A 75 -9.44 -15.97 -0.14
N MET A 76 -8.46 -15.63 -1.00
CA MET A 76 -8.25 -14.30 -1.54
C MET A 76 -8.32 -14.32 -3.06
N LYS A 77 -9.26 -13.56 -3.65
CA LYS A 77 -9.37 -13.37 -5.10
C LYS A 77 -9.97 -12.00 -5.39
N GLY A 78 -9.42 -11.31 -6.36
CA GLY A 78 -9.75 -9.93 -6.68
C GLY A 78 -8.75 -8.97 -6.03
N THR A 79 -8.10 -8.15 -6.84
CA THR A 79 -7.04 -7.25 -6.40
C THR A 79 -7.17 -5.89 -7.08
N ARG A 80 -6.96 -4.81 -6.34
CA ARG A 80 -6.78 -3.45 -6.87
C ARG A 80 -5.53 -2.84 -6.27
N PRO A 81 -4.80 -1.99 -7.00
CA PRO A 81 -3.73 -1.20 -6.38
C PRO A 81 -4.32 -0.29 -5.32
N ARG A 82 -3.47 0.18 -4.40
CA ARG A 82 -3.81 1.28 -3.50
C ARG A 82 -3.98 2.57 -4.31
N GLY A 83 -4.90 3.40 -3.89
CA GLY A 83 -5.01 4.76 -4.38
C GLY A 83 -3.83 5.62 -3.93
N ARG A 84 -3.58 6.71 -4.61
CA ARG A 84 -2.48 7.63 -4.29
C ARG A 84 -2.79 8.49 -3.05
N TRP A 85 -4.06 8.87 -2.89
CA TRP A 85 -4.60 9.60 -1.73
C TRP A 85 -5.88 8.91 -1.21
N VAL A 86 -6.35 9.36 -0.06
CA VAL A 86 -7.38 8.63 0.72
C VAL A 86 -8.69 8.44 -0.06
N GLU A 87 -9.17 9.45 -0.79
CA GLU A 87 -10.43 9.36 -1.52
C GLU A 87 -10.32 8.42 -2.72
N GLU A 88 -9.20 8.48 -3.46
CA GLU A 88 -8.91 7.53 -4.55
C GLU A 88 -8.79 6.10 -4.02
N ASP A 89 -8.12 5.92 -2.88
CA ASP A 89 -7.94 4.62 -2.23
C ASP A 89 -9.28 4.00 -1.82
N ARG A 90 -10.17 4.81 -1.25
CA ARG A 90 -11.54 4.39 -0.91
C ARG A 90 -12.37 4.07 -2.16
N ALA A 91 -12.23 4.85 -3.22
CA ALA A 91 -12.93 4.61 -4.48
C ALA A 91 -12.49 3.28 -5.11
N LEU A 92 -11.18 2.98 -5.15
CA LEU A 92 -10.65 1.72 -5.65
C LEU A 92 -11.09 0.51 -4.81
N ALA A 93 -11.15 0.65 -3.49
CA ALA A 93 -11.69 -0.38 -2.61
C ALA A 93 -13.19 -0.64 -2.89
N ALA A 94 -13.98 0.42 -3.07
CA ALA A 94 -15.39 0.31 -3.42
C ALA A 94 -15.61 -0.29 -4.83
N GLU A 95 -14.78 0.09 -5.81
CA GLU A 95 -14.79 -0.51 -7.15
C GLU A 95 -14.52 -2.02 -7.07
N LEU A 96 -13.51 -2.44 -6.31
CA LEU A 96 -13.23 -3.85 -6.12
C LEU A 96 -14.42 -4.58 -5.50
N ALA A 97 -15.00 -4.03 -4.43
CA ALA A 97 -16.17 -4.61 -3.76
C ALA A 97 -17.38 -4.76 -4.70
N ALA A 98 -17.55 -3.83 -5.65
CA ALA A 98 -18.66 -3.83 -6.60
C ALA A 98 -18.40 -4.62 -7.88
N SER A 99 -17.14 -5.04 -8.16
CA SER A 99 -16.72 -5.66 -9.41
C SER A 99 -17.40 -7.03 -9.63
N PRO A 100 -18.26 -7.20 -10.65
CA PRO A 100 -18.90 -8.49 -10.92
C PRO A 100 -17.89 -9.59 -11.27
N LYS A 101 -16.82 -9.25 -11.99
CA LYS A 101 -15.76 -10.18 -12.37
C LYS A 101 -15.03 -10.70 -11.14
N ASP A 102 -14.52 -9.80 -10.27
CA ASP A 102 -13.75 -10.20 -9.09
C ASP A 102 -14.60 -10.99 -8.09
N ARG A 103 -15.88 -10.62 -7.95
CA ARG A 103 -16.86 -11.38 -7.14
C ARG A 103 -17.11 -12.79 -7.70
N ALA A 104 -17.23 -12.94 -9.01
CA ALA A 104 -17.44 -14.26 -9.63
C ALA A 104 -16.20 -15.16 -9.47
N GLU A 105 -14.99 -14.62 -9.65
CA GLU A 105 -13.73 -15.34 -9.41
C GLU A 105 -13.58 -15.75 -7.93
N ASN A 106 -13.90 -14.84 -7.00
CA ASN A 106 -13.86 -15.13 -5.58
C ASN A 106 -14.87 -16.22 -5.20
N LEU A 107 -16.12 -16.12 -5.69
CA LEU A 107 -17.18 -17.10 -5.43
C LEU A 107 -16.81 -18.50 -5.93
N MET A 108 -16.16 -18.60 -7.09
CA MET A 108 -15.69 -19.90 -7.62
C MET A 108 -14.70 -20.57 -6.67
N ILE A 109 -13.78 -19.81 -6.07
CA ILE A 109 -12.82 -20.36 -5.09
C ILE A 109 -13.52 -20.67 -3.76
N VAL A 110 -14.46 -19.85 -3.34
CA VAL A 110 -15.31 -20.15 -2.16
C VAL A 110 -16.02 -21.48 -2.32
N ASP A 111 -16.65 -21.74 -3.46
CA ASP A 111 -17.35 -23.00 -3.72
C ASP A 111 -16.41 -24.20 -3.77
N LEU A 112 -15.23 -24.04 -4.35
CA LEU A 112 -14.18 -25.06 -4.34
C LEU A 112 -13.77 -25.40 -2.90
N LEU A 113 -13.48 -24.40 -2.06
CA LEU A 113 -13.06 -24.61 -0.69
C LEU A 113 -14.21 -25.11 0.22
N ARG A 114 -15.45 -24.73 -0.05
CA ARG A 114 -16.62 -25.33 0.62
C ARG A 114 -16.72 -26.83 0.36
N ASN A 115 -16.53 -27.23 -0.90
CA ASN A 115 -16.48 -28.66 -1.27
C ASN A 115 -15.33 -29.38 -0.55
N ASP A 116 -14.13 -28.78 -0.53
CA ASP A 116 -12.98 -29.36 0.15
C ASP A 116 -13.20 -29.49 1.67
N ALA A 117 -13.72 -28.44 2.32
CA ALA A 117 -14.06 -28.45 3.74
C ALA A 117 -15.14 -29.50 4.05
N GLY A 118 -16.13 -29.66 3.16
CA GLY A 118 -17.20 -30.65 3.29
C GLY A 118 -16.72 -32.10 3.39
N ARG A 119 -15.54 -32.40 2.86
CA ARG A 119 -14.93 -33.74 2.93
C ARG A 119 -14.43 -34.12 4.35
N VAL A 120 -14.19 -33.14 5.20
CA VAL A 120 -13.68 -33.34 6.57
C VAL A 120 -14.63 -32.81 7.64
N ALA A 121 -15.61 -32.00 7.27
CA ALA A 121 -16.57 -31.40 8.18
C ALA A 121 -17.72 -32.34 8.55
N ALA A 122 -18.36 -32.09 9.68
CA ALA A 122 -19.63 -32.67 10.05
C ALA A 122 -20.70 -32.19 9.06
N PHE A 123 -21.64 -33.08 8.74
CA PHE A 123 -22.69 -32.78 7.76
C PHE A 123 -23.49 -31.52 8.15
N GLY A 124 -23.65 -30.61 7.20
CA GLY A 124 -24.41 -29.37 7.39
C GLY A 124 -23.65 -28.27 8.16
N SER A 125 -22.39 -28.49 8.59
CA SER A 125 -21.64 -27.51 9.38
C SER A 125 -20.87 -26.47 8.53
N VAL A 126 -20.66 -26.74 7.24
CA VAL A 126 -19.94 -25.81 6.35
C VAL A 126 -20.84 -24.60 6.04
N ARG A 127 -20.34 -23.41 6.40
CA ARG A 127 -21.04 -22.15 6.15
C ARG A 127 -20.09 -21.10 5.61
N VAL A 128 -20.57 -20.23 4.77
CA VAL A 128 -19.88 -19.00 4.38
C VAL A 128 -20.31 -17.91 5.36
N GLU A 129 -19.36 -17.43 6.15
CA GLU A 129 -19.62 -16.44 7.18
C GLU A 129 -19.59 -15.02 6.61
N ARG A 130 -18.62 -14.77 5.73
CA ARG A 130 -18.46 -13.47 5.04
C ARG A 130 -18.11 -13.69 3.59
N LEU A 131 -18.64 -12.82 2.72
CA LEU A 131 -18.36 -12.81 1.28
C LEU A 131 -17.91 -11.42 0.84
N PHE A 132 -16.86 -11.40 0.01
CA PHE A 132 -16.42 -10.21 -0.71
C PHE A 132 -15.96 -9.05 0.20
N ASP A 133 -15.41 -9.35 1.37
CA ASP A 133 -14.75 -8.35 2.20
C ASP A 133 -13.53 -7.80 1.45
N VAL A 134 -13.32 -6.49 1.53
CA VAL A 134 -12.12 -5.87 0.97
C VAL A 134 -11.17 -5.54 2.12
N GLU A 135 -10.05 -6.23 2.13
CA GLU A 135 -8.96 -6.02 3.08
C GLU A 135 -7.89 -5.12 2.47
N ARG A 136 -7.37 -4.21 3.29
CA ARG A 136 -6.30 -3.28 2.92
C ARG A 136 -4.95 -3.85 3.30
N TYR A 137 -4.07 -3.99 2.31
CA TYR A 137 -2.65 -4.32 2.48
C TYR A 137 -1.79 -3.11 2.11
N GLU A 138 -0.50 -3.15 2.39
CA GLU A 138 0.43 -2.04 2.13
C GLU A 138 0.43 -1.58 0.66
N THR A 139 0.23 -2.49 -0.28
CA THR A 139 0.37 -2.21 -1.72
C THR A 139 -0.89 -2.40 -2.53
N VAL A 140 -1.89 -3.08 -1.96
CA VAL A 140 -3.10 -3.49 -2.68
C VAL A 140 -4.30 -3.55 -1.75
N HIS A 141 -5.49 -3.42 -2.34
CA HIS A 141 -6.74 -3.92 -1.78
C HIS A 141 -6.96 -5.33 -2.28
N GLN A 142 -7.40 -6.21 -1.40
CA GLN A 142 -7.61 -7.63 -1.69
C GLN A 142 -9.01 -8.05 -1.26
N MET A 143 -9.75 -8.69 -2.18
CA MET A 143 -11.05 -9.26 -1.82
C MET A 143 -10.86 -10.62 -1.18
N THR A 144 -11.50 -10.82 -0.01
CA THR A 144 -11.47 -12.06 0.77
C THR A 144 -12.88 -12.56 1.06
N SER A 145 -12.99 -13.84 1.38
CA SER A 145 -14.20 -14.44 1.90
C SER A 145 -13.86 -15.41 3.03
N THR A 146 -14.76 -15.62 3.97
CA THR A 146 -14.52 -16.49 5.13
C THR A 146 -15.48 -17.67 5.13
N ILE A 147 -14.92 -18.87 5.20
CA ILE A 147 -15.64 -20.14 5.29
C ILE A 147 -15.35 -20.76 6.64
N ARG A 148 -16.37 -21.20 7.36
CA ARG A 148 -16.24 -21.96 8.60
C ARG A 148 -16.88 -23.32 8.50
N ALA A 149 -16.30 -24.28 9.20
CA ALA A 149 -16.79 -25.63 9.30
C ALA A 149 -16.46 -26.23 10.67
N ALA A 150 -17.30 -27.14 11.17
CA ALA A 150 -16.95 -27.97 12.30
C ALA A 150 -16.36 -29.29 11.76
N PRO A 151 -15.09 -29.64 11.98
CA PRO A 151 -14.56 -30.94 11.59
C PRO A 151 -15.32 -32.08 12.29
N ARG A 152 -15.40 -33.25 11.64
CA ARG A 152 -15.98 -34.43 12.29
C ARG A 152 -15.17 -34.79 13.54
N PRO A 153 -15.78 -35.39 14.58
CA PRO A 153 -15.11 -35.74 15.82
C PRO A 153 -13.91 -36.72 15.65
N ASP A 154 -13.95 -37.53 14.61
CA ASP A 154 -12.90 -38.49 14.24
C ASP A 154 -11.82 -37.90 13.29
N ALA A 155 -11.98 -36.66 12.83
CA ALA A 155 -11.06 -36.03 11.92
C ALA A 155 -9.79 -35.55 12.64
N GLY A 156 -8.63 -35.95 12.13
CA GLY A 156 -7.33 -35.45 12.56
C GLY A 156 -6.74 -34.44 11.59
N LEU A 157 -5.63 -33.81 11.97
CA LEU A 157 -4.93 -32.83 11.12
C LEU A 157 -4.55 -33.41 9.75
N GLY A 158 -4.16 -34.69 9.70
CA GLY A 158 -3.86 -35.40 8.45
C GLY A 158 -5.07 -35.47 7.50
N ASP A 159 -6.30 -35.57 8.04
CA ASP A 159 -7.52 -35.59 7.25
C ASP A 159 -7.84 -34.21 6.70
N VAL A 160 -7.61 -33.15 7.49
CA VAL A 160 -7.72 -31.75 7.05
C VAL A 160 -6.77 -31.48 5.87
N PHE A 161 -5.49 -31.84 6.00
CA PHE A 161 -4.53 -31.70 4.91
C PHE A 161 -4.95 -32.53 3.67
N ARG A 162 -5.38 -33.76 3.84
CA ARG A 162 -5.81 -34.62 2.71
C ARG A 162 -7.02 -34.06 1.99
N ALA A 163 -7.91 -33.36 2.69
CA ALA A 163 -9.09 -32.73 2.10
C ALA A 163 -8.76 -31.39 1.41
N LEU A 164 -7.95 -30.56 2.02
CA LEU A 164 -7.73 -29.16 1.60
C LEU A 164 -6.53 -28.97 0.68
N PHE A 165 -5.44 -29.77 0.88
CA PHE A 165 -4.19 -29.57 0.17
C PHE A 165 -4.21 -30.21 -1.26
N PRO A 166 -3.58 -29.56 -2.27
CA PRO A 166 -3.08 -28.19 -2.23
C PRO A 166 -4.23 -27.16 -2.20
N CYS A 167 -3.93 -25.93 -1.75
CA CYS A 167 -4.95 -24.88 -1.65
C CYS A 167 -5.60 -24.59 -3.01
N GLY A 168 -6.92 -24.45 -3.03
CA GLY A 168 -7.68 -24.20 -4.24
C GLY A 168 -7.32 -22.90 -4.94
N SER A 169 -6.99 -21.85 -4.18
CA SER A 169 -6.61 -20.52 -4.70
C SER A 169 -5.33 -20.53 -5.55
N VAL A 170 -4.43 -21.48 -5.30
CA VAL A 170 -3.16 -21.63 -6.03
C VAL A 170 -3.15 -22.82 -7.01
N THR A 171 -4.29 -23.46 -7.22
CA THR A 171 -4.47 -24.56 -8.19
C THR A 171 -5.50 -24.21 -9.25
N GLY A 172 -6.76 -24.43 -9.00
CA GLY A 172 -7.87 -24.13 -9.90
C GLY A 172 -9.02 -25.12 -9.76
N ALA A 173 -10.01 -25.01 -10.59
CA ALA A 173 -11.24 -25.78 -10.53
C ALA A 173 -11.57 -26.46 -11.87
N PRO A 174 -11.89 -27.78 -11.88
CA PRO A 174 -11.86 -28.77 -10.79
C PRO A 174 -10.43 -29.08 -10.32
N LYS A 175 -10.20 -29.19 -8.99
CA LYS A 175 -8.86 -29.25 -8.39
C LYS A 175 -7.99 -30.38 -8.97
N VAL A 176 -8.48 -31.61 -9.03
CA VAL A 176 -7.70 -32.78 -9.48
C VAL A 176 -7.26 -32.60 -10.93
N ARG A 177 -8.21 -32.33 -11.83
CA ARG A 177 -7.92 -32.17 -13.26
C ARG A 177 -6.98 -30.98 -13.51
N THR A 178 -7.20 -29.86 -12.82
CA THR A 178 -6.33 -28.70 -12.95
C THR A 178 -4.92 -28.97 -12.44
N THR A 179 -4.76 -29.76 -11.38
CA THR A 179 -3.43 -30.16 -10.88
C THR A 179 -2.68 -31.03 -11.90
N GLU A 180 -3.38 -31.92 -12.61
CA GLU A 180 -2.79 -32.68 -13.74
C GLU A 180 -2.32 -31.75 -14.85
N ILE A 181 -3.16 -30.79 -15.26
CA ILE A 181 -2.82 -29.79 -16.27
C ILE A 181 -1.59 -28.96 -15.87
N ILE A 182 -1.54 -28.52 -14.61
CA ILE A 182 -0.38 -27.80 -14.06
C ILE A 182 0.89 -28.65 -14.17
N ARG A 183 0.82 -29.92 -13.78
CA ARG A 183 1.94 -30.86 -13.87
C ARG A 183 2.44 -31.04 -15.31
N GLU A 184 1.55 -31.01 -16.29
CA GLU A 184 1.90 -31.15 -17.72
C GLU A 184 2.55 -29.87 -18.28
N LEU A 185 2.19 -28.70 -17.74
CA LEU A 185 2.57 -27.41 -18.32
C LEU A 185 3.75 -26.73 -17.61
N GLU A 186 3.89 -26.93 -16.31
CA GLU A 186 5.00 -26.35 -15.56
C GLU A 186 6.30 -27.15 -15.75
N THR A 187 7.42 -26.43 -15.75
CA THR A 187 8.75 -27.00 -16.04
C THR A 187 9.35 -27.81 -14.89
N GLY A 188 8.71 -27.82 -13.72
CA GLY A 188 9.18 -28.54 -12.54
C GLY A 188 8.30 -28.39 -11.31
N PRO A 189 8.63 -29.07 -10.20
CA PRO A 189 7.86 -29.02 -8.98
C PRO A 189 7.88 -27.62 -8.35
N ARG A 190 6.80 -27.26 -7.65
CA ARG A 190 6.65 -25.96 -7.00
C ARG A 190 7.48 -25.85 -5.69
N GLY A 191 7.90 -26.98 -5.11
CA GLY A 191 8.65 -26.98 -3.86
C GLY A 191 7.84 -26.38 -2.71
N VAL A 192 8.43 -25.41 -1.99
CA VAL A 192 7.76 -24.69 -0.89
C VAL A 192 6.68 -23.75 -1.41
N TYR A 193 6.86 -23.24 -2.62
CA TYR A 193 5.90 -22.32 -3.22
C TYR A 193 4.55 -23.01 -3.50
N CYS A 194 3.44 -22.35 -3.16
CA CYS A 194 2.09 -22.91 -3.15
C CYS A 194 1.88 -24.08 -2.16
N GLY A 195 2.84 -24.32 -1.27
CA GLY A 195 2.71 -25.25 -0.15
C GLY A 195 1.94 -24.65 1.01
N ALA A 196 2.13 -25.23 2.20
CA ALA A 196 1.57 -24.74 3.47
C ALA A 196 2.69 -24.52 4.49
N ILE A 197 2.68 -23.35 5.12
CA ILE A 197 3.65 -22.98 6.17
C ILE A 197 2.86 -22.59 7.39
N GLY A 198 3.20 -23.17 8.54
CA GLY A 198 2.45 -22.88 9.75
C GLY A 198 2.97 -23.63 10.97
N PHE A 199 2.16 -23.67 12.01
CA PHE A 199 2.47 -24.34 13.27
C PHE A 199 1.28 -25.11 13.83
N VAL A 200 1.59 -26.01 14.73
CA VAL A 200 0.62 -26.77 15.52
C VAL A 200 1.00 -26.60 16.98
N SER A 201 0.04 -26.23 17.81
CA SER A 201 0.15 -26.15 19.26
C SER A 201 -1.03 -26.88 19.93
N PRO A 202 -1.00 -27.13 21.25
CA PRO A 202 -2.16 -27.72 21.90
C PRO A 202 -3.43 -26.91 21.70
N GLY A 203 -4.41 -27.48 20.98
CA GLY A 203 -5.71 -26.84 20.71
C GLY A 203 -5.76 -25.92 19.50
N GLU A 204 -4.67 -25.74 18.76
CA GLU A 204 -4.62 -24.85 17.60
C GLU A 204 -3.68 -25.33 16.50
N ALA A 205 -4.09 -25.15 15.26
CA ALA A 205 -3.24 -25.32 14.08
C ALA A 205 -3.52 -24.16 13.10
N VAL A 206 -2.48 -23.46 12.68
CA VAL A 206 -2.59 -22.33 11.74
C VAL A 206 -1.61 -22.51 10.60
N PHE A 207 -2.10 -22.47 9.36
CA PHE A 207 -1.28 -22.62 8.16
C PHE A 207 -1.62 -21.54 7.14
N SER A 208 -0.59 -20.95 6.57
CA SER A 208 -0.69 -20.02 5.43
C SER A 208 -0.37 -20.72 4.11
N VAL A 209 -0.83 -20.16 3.02
CA VAL A 209 -0.41 -20.58 1.66
C VAL A 209 1.02 -20.08 1.42
N GLY A 210 1.91 -20.94 0.94
CA GLY A 210 3.31 -20.61 0.67
C GLY A 210 3.48 -19.72 -0.56
N ILE A 211 2.90 -18.52 -0.54
CA ILE A 211 3.09 -17.45 -1.55
C ILE A 211 3.87 -16.29 -0.94
N ARG A 212 4.44 -15.41 -1.74
CA ARG A 212 5.41 -14.39 -1.29
C ARG A 212 6.50 -15.00 -0.41
N THR A 213 7.00 -16.14 -0.87
CA THR A 213 7.90 -17.00 -0.12
C THR A 213 9.15 -17.25 -0.94
N LEU A 214 10.31 -17.02 -0.35
CA LEU A 214 11.61 -17.29 -0.94
C LEU A 214 12.22 -18.57 -0.31
N LEU A 215 12.84 -19.36 -1.14
CA LEU A 215 13.76 -20.42 -0.71
C LEU A 215 15.19 -19.93 -0.97
N LEU A 216 15.97 -19.81 0.10
CA LEU A 216 17.37 -19.41 0.05
C LEU A 216 18.24 -20.67 0.18
N ASP A 217 19.31 -20.73 -0.61
CA ASP A 217 20.36 -21.72 -0.49
C ASP A 217 21.69 -20.96 -0.34
N SER A 218 22.20 -20.91 0.88
CA SER A 218 23.44 -20.19 1.21
C SER A 218 24.68 -20.91 0.69
N GLN A 219 24.61 -22.24 0.48
CA GLN A 219 25.73 -23.02 -0.09
C GLN A 219 25.82 -22.78 -1.60
N ALA A 220 24.69 -22.80 -2.29
CA ALA A 220 24.63 -22.48 -3.72
C ALA A 220 24.69 -20.96 -4.00
N GLY A 221 24.50 -20.11 -2.99
CA GLY A 221 24.45 -18.66 -3.11
C GLY A 221 23.26 -18.19 -3.96
N THR A 222 22.10 -18.84 -3.83
CA THR A 222 20.91 -18.57 -4.65
C THR A 222 19.66 -18.33 -3.82
N ALA A 223 18.76 -17.51 -4.39
CA ALA A 223 17.38 -17.35 -3.94
C ALA A 223 16.42 -17.78 -5.04
N GLU A 224 15.38 -18.51 -4.69
CA GLU A 224 14.28 -18.87 -5.57
C GLU A 224 12.98 -18.29 -5.06
N LEU A 225 12.22 -17.63 -5.94
CA LEU A 225 10.90 -17.07 -5.69
C LEU A 225 9.90 -17.65 -6.68
N GLY A 226 8.86 -18.32 -6.20
CA GLY A 226 7.72 -18.71 -7.01
C GLY A 226 6.78 -17.53 -7.26
N VAL A 227 6.32 -17.40 -8.51
CA VAL A 227 5.37 -16.37 -8.95
C VAL A 227 4.38 -16.97 -9.94
N GLY A 228 3.19 -16.37 -10.07
CA GLY A 228 2.20 -16.85 -11.02
C GLY A 228 0.88 -16.09 -10.93
N SER A 229 -0.03 -16.42 -11.84
CA SER A 229 -1.36 -15.85 -11.92
C SER A 229 -2.41 -16.90 -12.27
N GLY A 230 -3.66 -16.59 -12.01
CA GLY A 230 -4.80 -17.44 -12.32
C GLY A 230 -5.31 -17.19 -13.73
N VAL A 231 -5.00 -18.08 -14.67
CA VAL A 231 -5.44 -17.96 -16.07
C VAL A 231 -6.90 -18.40 -16.18
N THR A 232 -7.76 -17.50 -16.64
CA THR A 232 -9.18 -17.71 -16.95
C THR A 232 -9.42 -17.60 -18.47
N TRP A 233 -10.69 -17.72 -18.88
CA TRP A 233 -11.07 -17.54 -20.28
C TRP A 233 -10.72 -16.15 -20.83
N ASP A 234 -10.94 -15.10 -20.02
CA ASP A 234 -10.76 -13.72 -20.41
C ASP A 234 -9.31 -13.22 -20.21
N SER A 235 -8.41 -14.08 -19.72
CA SER A 235 -7.01 -13.70 -19.47
C SER A 235 -6.26 -13.33 -20.76
N ASP A 236 -5.52 -12.20 -20.69
CA ASP A 236 -4.54 -11.80 -21.70
C ASP A 236 -3.12 -12.16 -21.25
N ALA A 237 -2.32 -12.72 -22.15
CA ALA A 237 -1.00 -13.23 -21.80
C ALA A 237 -0.02 -12.13 -21.34
N ALA A 238 -0.08 -10.93 -21.93
CA ALA A 238 0.81 -9.83 -21.57
C ALA A 238 0.41 -9.24 -20.21
N ALA A 239 -0.90 -9.11 -19.96
CA ALA A 239 -1.43 -8.65 -18.68
C ALA A 239 -1.06 -9.62 -17.54
N GLU A 240 -1.25 -10.93 -17.72
CA GLU A 240 -0.89 -11.95 -16.73
C GLU A 240 0.62 -11.98 -16.45
N TYR A 241 1.43 -11.81 -17.49
CA TYR A 241 2.89 -11.70 -17.35
C TYR A 241 3.27 -10.45 -16.56
N GLY A 242 2.66 -9.31 -16.85
CA GLY A 242 2.84 -8.06 -16.08
C GLY A 242 2.45 -8.21 -14.60
N GLU A 243 1.31 -8.86 -14.33
CA GLU A 243 0.84 -9.15 -12.96
C GLU A 243 1.85 -10.04 -12.21
N THR A 244 2.44 -11.02 -12.88
CA THR A 244 3.48 -11.90 -12.31
C THR A 244 4.68 -11.09 -11.80
N TRP A 245 5.17 -10.11 -12.59
CA TRP A 245 6.26 -9.23 -12.16
C TRP A 245 5.85 -8.27 -11.05
N SER A 246 4.65 -7.74 -11.09
CA SER A 246 4.11 -6.91 -10.02
C SER A 246 4.06 -7.68 -8.70
N LYS A 247 3.67 -8.95 -8.74
CA LYS A 247 3.70 -9.84 -7.57
C LYS A 247 5.10 -10.14 -7.06
N ALA A 248 6.14 -10.11 -7.92
CA ALA A 248 7.54 -10.30 -7.51
C ALA A 248 8.16 -9.03 -6.90
N ALA A 249 7.60 -7.85 -7.15
CA ALA A 249 8.19 -6.57 -6.75
C ALA A 249 8.37 -6.42 -5.23
N PHE A 250 7.57 -7.13 -4.42
CA PHE A 250 7.68 -7.10 -2.96
C PHE A 250 9.08 -7.50 -2.46
N ALA A 251 9.76 -8.43 -3.15
CA ALA A 251 11.07 -8.90 -2.75
C ALA A 251 12.18 -7.84 -2.86
N ARG A 252 11.95 -6.78 -3.65
CA ARG A 252 12.89 -5.67 -3.86
C ARG A 252 12.49 -4.40 -3.11
N ARG A 253 11.24 -4.31 -2.64
CA ARG A 253 10.75 -3.11 -2.00
C ARG A 253 11.43 -2.92 -0.65
N ALA A 254 12.06 -1.77 -0.46
CA ALA A 254 12.51 -1.37 0.86
C ALA A 254 11.29 -1.00 1.72
N PRO A 255 11.24 -1.39 2.99
CA PRO A 255 10.23 -0.87 3.90
C PRO A 255 10.34 0.64 3.94
N ALA A 256 9.23 1.33 3.84
CA ALA A 256 9.19 2.76 4.08
C ALA A 256 9.11 2.97 5.60
N ASP A 257 10.20 3.43 6.18
CA ASP A 257 10.23 3.90 7.57
C ASP A 257 10.17 5.42 7.53
N PHE A 258 9.09 5.97 8.04
CA PHE A 258 8.85 7.42 8.11
C PHE A 258 7.76 7.70 9.14
N ASP A 259 7.76 8.92 9.67
CA ASP A 259 6.70 9.43 10.51
C ASP A 259 5.74 10.28 9.67
N LEU A 260 4.50 10.36 10.12
CA LEU A 260 3.57 11.34 9.60
C LEU A 260 3.90 12.69 10.20
N LEU A 261 3.85 13.71 9.37
CA LEU A 261 4.34 15.05 9.71
C LEU A 261 3.20 16.07 9.56
N GLU A 262 3.03 16.92 10.56
CA GLU A 262 2.28 18.16 10.41
C GLU A 262 3.14 19.39 10.75
N THR A 263 2.80 20.52 10.16
CA THR A 263 3.44 21.79 10.47
C THR A 263 2.37 22.86 10.49
N MET A 264 2.14 23.43 11.67
CA MET A 264 1.03 24.32 11.97
C MET A 264 1.51 25.68 12.44
N LEU A 265 0.68 26.70 12.27
CA LEU A 265 0.87 28.04 12.82
C LEU A 265 0.02 28.17 14.08
N PHE A 266 0.64 28.68 15.13
CA PHE A 266 -0.07 29.20 16.32
C PHE A 266 0.21 30.69 16.46
N GLU A 267 -0.84 31.50 16.49
CA GLU A 267 -0.80 32.94 16.69
C GLU A 267 -1.31 33.26 18.11
N PRO A 268 -0.58 34.01 18.94
CA PRO A 268 -0.94 34.20 20.34
C PRO A 268 -2.32 34.82 20.56
N GLU A 269 -2.76 35.66 19.65
CA GLU A 269 -4.07 36.35 19.74
C GLU A 269 -5.21 35.53 19.12
N ASP A 270 -4.95 34.84 18.03
CA ASP A 270 -5.97 34.14 17.22
C ASP A 270 -5.98 32.61 17.45
N GLY A 271 -4.95 32.05 18.10
CA GLY A 271 -4.81 30.62 18.36
C GLY A 271 -4.30 29.84 17.17
N TRP A 272 -4.77 28.61 17.00
CA TRP A 272 -4.33 27.71 15.95
C TRP A 272 -4.93 28.08 14.59
N TYR A 273 -4.10 28.29 13.60
CA TYR A 273 -4.55 28.52 12.23
C TYR A 273 -4.89 27.19 11.53
N LEU A 274 -6.16 27.01 11.13
CA LEU A 274 -6.67 25.83 10.42
C LEU A 274 -6.41 24.47 11.11
N LEU A 275 -6.41 24.42 12.44
CA LEU A 275 -6.10 23.22 13.23
C LEU A 275 -6.92 22.00 12.78
N GLU A 276 -8.22 22.14 12.59
CA GLU A 276 -9.11 21.03 12.24
C GLU A 276 -8.73 20.39 10.89
N GLY A 277 -8.32 21.21 9.93
CA GLY A 277 -7.82 20.73 8.64
C GLY A 277 -6.51 19.92 8.77
N HIS A 278 -5.60 20.35 9.66
CA HIS A 278 -4.36 19.63 9.94
C HIS A 278 -4.62 18.29 10.63
N LEU A 279 -5.49 18.27 11.64
CA LEU A 279 -5.83 17.03 12.35
C LEU A 279 -6.56 16.05 11.41
N ALA A 280 -7.48 16.54 10.58
CA ALA A 280 -8.18 15.70 9.61
C ALA A 280 -7.21 15.07 8.57
N ARG A 281 -6.25 15.85 8.05
CA ARG A 281 -5.24 15.33 7.10
C ARG A 281 -4.32 14.31 7.77
N LEU A 282 -3.88 14.56 9.00
CA LEU A 282 -3.05 13.63 9.76
C LEU A 282 -3.80 12.32 10.02
N ALA A 283 -5.05 12.40 10.49
CA ALA A 283 -5.92 11.24 10.72
C ALA A 283 -6.15 10.43 9.43
N ALA A 284 -6.40 11.11 8.32
CA ALA A 284 -6.58 10.48 7.01
C ALA A 284 -5.31 9.75 6.54
N SER A 285 -4.13 10.37 6.72
CA SER A 285 -2.85 9.72 6.41
C SER A 285 -2.54 8.57 7.37
N ALA A 286 -2.87 8.71 8.66
CA ALA A 286 -2.72 7.66 9.66
C ALA A 286 -3.58 6.45 9.31
N ASP A 287 -4.83 6.65 8.94
CA ASP A 287 -5.70 5.59 8.44
C ASP A 287 -5.12 4.94 7.16
N TYR A 288 -4.69 5.74 6.18
CA TYR A 288 -4.13 5.25 4.91
C TYR A 288 -2.92 4.32 5.12
N PHE A 289 -1.97 4.69 5.99
CA PHE A 289 -0.74 3.93 6.25
C PHE A 289 -0.83 2.96 7.43
N GLY A 290 -1.98 2.90 8.13
CA GLY A 290 -2.18 2.03 9.28
C GLY A 290 -1.36 2.44 10.51
N TYR A 291 -1.25 3.74 10.76
CA TYR A 291 -0.70 4.30 11.99
C TYR A 291 -1.75 4.31 13.09
N ARG A 292 -1.34 4.14 14.35
CA ARG A 292 -2.23 4.36 15.48
C ARG A 292 -2.44 5.86 15.64
N TYR A 293 -3.69 6.30 15.63
CA TYR A 293 -4.05 7.70 15.81
C TYR A 293 -5.14 7.82 16.85
N ASP A 294 -4.87 8.63 17.88
CA ASP A 294 -5.86 9.04 18.88
C ASP A 294 -5.93 10.57 18.91
N GLU A 295 -7.05 11.13 18.48
CA GLU A 295 -7.23 12.58 18.39
C GLU A 295 -7.16 13.27 19.75
N ARG A 296 -7.60 12.61 20.83
CA ARG A 296 -7.54 13.19 22.17
C ARG A 296 -6.11 13.32 22.66
N LEU A 297 -5.30 12.28 22.45
CA LEU A 297 -3.87 12.31 22.77
C LEU A 297 -3.15 13.33 21.91
N MET A 298 -3.45 13.40 20.61
CA MET A 298 -2.89 14.39 19.71
C MET A 298 -3.17 15.83 20.19
N ARG A 299 -4.42 16.16 20.48
CA ARG A 299 -4.79 17.50 20.98
C ARG A 299 -4.13 17.80 22.33
N ALA A 300 -4.04 16.81 23.23
CA ALA A 300 -3.35 16.96 24.51
C ALA A 300 -1.85 17.22 24.33
N SER A 301 -1.20 16.58 23.35
CA SER A 301 0.22 16.79 23.05
C SER A 301 0.55 18.18 22.49
N LEU A 302 -0.42 18.86 21.88
CA LEU A 302 -0.24 20.23 21.38
C LEU A 302 -0.23 21.27 22.51
N THR A 303 -0.88 21.00 23.64
CA THR A 303 -1.05 21.95 24.73
C THR A 303 0.27 22.39 25.39
N PRO A 304 1.21 21.49 25.75
CA PRO A 304 2.50 21.87 26.34
C PRO A 304 3.37 22.75 25.45
N ALA A 305 3.27 22.57 24.12
CA ALA A 305 4.02 23.38 23.17
C ALA A 305 3.69 24.88 23.23
N LEU A 306 2.53 25.22 23.80
CA LEU A 306 2.07 26.61 23.97
C LEU A 306 2.55 27.26 25.27
N TYR A 307 2.82 26.47 26.32
CA TYR A 307 3.19 27.01 27.63
C TYR A 307 4.64 27.55 27.69
N ALA A 308 5.49 27.11 26.78
CA ALA A 308 6.89 27.52 26.79
C ALA A 308 7.14 28.91 26.21
N PHE A 309 6.18 29.53 25.51
CA PHE A 309 6.34 30.76 24.70
C PHE A 309 4.97 31.39 24.46
N SER A 310 4.84 32.53 24.14
CA SER A 310 5.52 33.71 23.68
C SER A 310 4.46 34.70 23.21
N ARG A 311 4.88 35.92 23.09
CA ARG A 311 4.09 36.97 22.43
C ARG A 311 4.29 36.95 20.89
N GLU A 312 4.93 35.92 20.37
CA GLU A 312 5.30 35.81 18.95
C GLU A 312 4.65 34.57 18.30
N PRO A 313 4.34 34.60 17.02
CA PRO A 313 3.81 33.45 16.28
C PRO A 313 4.77 32.27 16.33
N LEU A 314 4.21 31.05 16.47
CA LEU A 314 4.96 29.82 16.56
C LEU A 314 4.73 28.93 15.31
N ARG A 315 5.81 28.39 14.78
CA ARG A 315 5.77 27.23 13.92
C ARG A 315 5.81 25.98 14.78
N VAL A 316 4.75 25.20 14.77
CA VAL A 316 4.64 23.94 15.53
C VAL A 316 4.72 22.77 14.56
N ARG A 317 5.73 21.92 14.75
CA ARG A 317 5.95 20.69 14.01
C ARG A 317 5.52 19.51 14.85
N VAL A 318 4.73 18.61 14.28
CA VAL A 318 4.24 17.39 14.91
C VAL A 318 4.71 16.20 14.09
N LEU A 319 5.29 15.22 14.75
CA LEU A 319 5.60 13.91 14.18
C LEU A 319 4.72 12.88 14.88
N LEU A 320 4.07 12.03 14.10
CA LEU A 320 3.31 10.89 14.59
C LEU A 320 4.03 9.62 14.13
N GLU A 321 4.55 8.88 15.09
CA GLU A 321 5.14 7.56 14.86
C GLU A 321 4.05 6.51 14.64
N ARG A 322 4.44 5.39 14.06
CA ARG A 322 3.49 4.35 13.66
C ARG A 322 2.72 3.72 14.83
N ASP A 323 3.34 3.61 16.00
CA ASP A 323 2.76 3.07 17.22
C ASP A 323 1.82 4.05 17.95
N GLY A 324 1.75 5.31 17.45
CA GLY A 324 0.92 6.37 17.99
C GLY A 324 1.68 7.34 18.91
N MET A 325 3.00 7.19 19.06
CA MET A 325 3.80 8.20 19.78
C MET A 325 3.81 9.51 19.01
N VAL A 326 3.73 10.62 19.74
CA VAL A 326 3.66 11.98 19.19
C VAL A 326 4.82 12.80 19.74
N ASP A 327 5.65 13.32 18.83
CA ASP A 327 6.66 14.33 19.14
C ASP A 327 6.20 15.72 18.65
N VAL A 328 6.28 16.73 19.52
CA VAL A 328 5.86 18.11 19.20
C VAL A 328 7.00 19.06 19.45
N GLN A 329 7.40 19.77 18.42
CA GLN A 329 8.45 20.77 18.44
C GLN A 329 7.89 22.12 18.07
N SER A 330 8.14 23.15 18.88
CA SER A 330 7.75 24.52 18.60
C SER A 330 8.96 25.44 18.48
N MET A 331 8.86 26.40 17.58
CA MET A 331 9.85 27.47 17.42
C MET A 331 9.18 28.76 17.00
N VAL A 332 9.74 29.88 17.45
CA VAL A 332 9.32 31.20 17.00
C VAL A 332 9.44 31.28 15.47
N LEU A 333 8.41 31.79 14.84
CA LEU A 333 8.38 31.96 13.40
C LEU A 333 9.08 33.26 13.02
N PRO A 334 10.32 33.22 12.49
CA PRO A 334 11.03 34.44 12.14
C PRO A 334 10.29 35.18 11.01
N PRO A 335 10.28 36.51 11.01
CA PRO A 335 9.81 37.28 9.86
C PRO A 335 10.62 36.91 8.62
N LEU A 336 9.99 37.01 7.44
CA LEU A 336 10.65 36.82 6.17
C LEU A 336 10.35 38.02 5.29
N ASP A 337 11.38 38.66 4.78
CA ASP A 337 11.26 39.82 3.90
C ASP A 337 11.42 39.42 2.43
N GLY A 338 10.69 40.08 1.56
CA GLY A 338 10.79 39.91 0.11
C GLY A 338 10.11 38.67 -0.46
N PRO A 339 10.15 38.54 -1.80
CA PRO A 339 9.62 37.37 -2.51
C PRO A 339 10.53 36.14 -2.29
N VAL A 340 9.95 34.95 -2.52
CA VAL A 340 10.70 33.69 -2.57
C VAL A 340 11.28 33.53 -3.97
N LEU A 341 12.57 33.39 -4.09
CA LEU A 341 13.21 33.04 -5.36
C LEU A 341 12.99 31.55 -5.65
N VAL A 342 12.33 31.24 -6.79
CA VAL A 342 12.00 29.86 -7.15
C VAL A 342 12.60 29.49 -8.49
N ALA A 343 13.09 28.25 -8.59
CA ALA A 343 13.52 27.66 -9.84
C ALA A 343 12.63 26.46 -10.21
N ILE A 344 12.63 26.03 -11.44
CA ILE A 344 11.92 24.84 -11.89
C ILE A 344 12.88 23.63 -11.80
N SER A 345 12.42 22.54 -11.20
CA SER A 345 13.18 21.29 -11.15
C SER A 345 13.35 20.69 -12.54
N THR A 346 14.56 20.27 -12.87
CA THR A 346 14.88 19.56 -14.11
C THR A 346 14.53 18.07 -14.04
N GLU A 347 14.39 17.51 -12.83
CA GLU A 347 14.04 16.10 -12.62
C GLU A 347 12.54 15.99 -12.31
N PRO A 348 11.78 15.24 -13.12
CA PRO A 348 10.36 15.08 -12.87
C PRO A 348 10.10 14.22 -11.62
N VAL A 349 8.97 14.46 -10.97
CA VAL A 349 8.37 13.57 -9.99
C VAL A 349 7.43 12.58 -10.69
N ASP A 350 7.25 11.39 -10.12
CA ASP A 350 6.26 10.42 -10.61
C ASP A 350 4.92 10.68 -9.89
N SER A 351 3.93 11.22 -10.60
CA SER A 351 2.60 11.51 -10.03
C SER A 351 1.86 10.27 -9.52
N ARG A 352 2.40 9.07 -9.77
CA ARG A 352 1.86 7.81 -9.22
C ARG A 352 2.42 7.47 -7.83
N ASP A 353 3.44 8.20 -7.38
CA ASP A 353 3.99 7.98 -6.02
C ASP A 353 3.04 8.54 -4.96
N ALA A 354 2.43 7.65 -4.18
CA ALA A 354 1.54 8.02 -3.09
C ALA A 354 2.21 8.96 -2.05
N MET A 355 3.55 8.93 -1.94
CA MET A 355 4.27 9.78 -0.98
C MET A 355 4.13 11.28 -1.28
N LEU A 356 3.80 11.68 -2.50
CA LEU A 356 3.54 13.08 -2.86
C LEU A 356 2.24 13.61 -2.22
N TYR A 357 1.29 12.74 -1.92
CA TYR A 357 -0.04 13.10 -1.43
C TYR A 357 -0.16 13.06 0.10
N HIS A 358 0.90 12.63 0.78
CA HIS A 358 0.93 12.49 2.22
C HIS A 358 2.11 13.24 2.82
N LYS A 359 1.84 14.03 3.88
CA LYS A 359 2.89 14.78 4.55
C LYS A 359 3.65 13.88 5.52
N THR A 360 4.92 13.57 5.17
CA THR A 360 5.74 12.61 5.91
C THR A 360 7.13 13.18 6.21
N SER A 361 7.88 12.51 7.09
CA SER A 361 9.29 12.81 7.35
C SER A 361 10.22 12.40 6.21
N ARG A 362 9.73 11.63 5.22
CA ARG A 362 10.49 11.20 4.03
C ARG A 362 10.63 12.34 3.03
N ARG A 363 11.60 13.22 3.26
CA ARG A 363 11.80 14.44 2.47
C ARG A 363 12.99 14.44 1.53
N GLY A 364 13.74 13.35 1.47
CA GLY A 364 14.99 13.29 0.70
C GLY A 364 14.86 13.67 -0.77
N GLU A 365 13.70 13.38 -1.41
CA GLU A 365 13.46 13.77 -2.81
C GLU A 365 13.32 15.30 -2.98
N TYR A 366 12.66 15.96 -2.04
CA TYR A 366 12.53 17.43 -2.03
C TYR A 366 13.85 18.09 -1.73
N GLU A 367 14.57 17.61 -0.70
CA GLU A 367 15.86 18.14 -0.25
C GLU A 367 16.92 18.01 -1.34
N ARG A 368 16.97 16.90 -2.06
CA ARG A 368 17.90 16.68 -3.17
C ARG A 368 17.69 17.68 -4.31
N ARG A 369 16.42 17.93 -4.68
CA ARG A 369 16.09 18.89 -5.73
C ARG A 369 16.39 20.32 -5.34
N LEU A 370 16.12 20.70 -4.10
CA LEU A 370 16.49 22.00 -3.57
C LEU A 370 18.01 22.18 -3.52
N ALA A 371 18.74 21.18 -3.05
CA ALA A 371 20.20 21.20 -2.99
C ALA A 371 20.87 21.31 -4.38
N ALA A 372 20.20 20.87 -5.44
CA ALA A 372 20.66 21.00 -6.82
C ALA A 372 20.56 22.45 -7.37
N ARG A 373 19.84 23.34 -6.68
CA ARG A 373 19.60 24.75 -7.06
C ARG A 373 19.92 25.69 -5.87
N PRO A 374 21.22 25.86 -5.56
CA PRO A 374 21.65 26.71 -4.44
C PRO A 374 21.45 28.22 -4.71
N ASP A 375 21.03 28.57 -5.90
CA ASP A 375 20.77 29.93 -6.38
C ASP A 375 19.32 30.40 -6.11
N CYS A 376 18.47 29.56 -5.51
CA CYS A 376 17.10 29.91 -5.19
C CYS A 376 16.71 29.46 -3.77
N ASP A 377 15.57 29.98 -3.26
CA ASP A 377 15.03 29.65 -1.93
C ASP A 377 14.20 28.39 -1.93
N ASP A 378 13.54 28.06 -3.06
CA ASP A 378 12.69 26.88 -3.22
C ASP A 378 12.63 26.43 -4.69
N VAL A 379 12.14 25.22 -4.93
CA VAL A 379 12.07 24.63 -6.28
C VAL A 379 10.65 24.19 -6.58
N LEU A 380 10.13 24.64 -7.73
CA LEU A 380 8.87 24.16 -8.28
C LEU A 380 9.09 22.78 -8.93
N LEU A 381 8.27 21.82 -8.58
CA LEU A 381 8.34 20.45 -9.09
C LEU A 381 7.49 20.31 -10.37
N VAL A 382 7.97 19.46 -11.28
CA VAL A 382 7.29 19.10 -12.53
C VAL A 382 7.08 17.58 -12.51
N ASN A 383 5.91 17.11 -12.94
CA ASN A 383 5.65 15.67 -13.06
C ASN A 383 6.10 15.11 -14.41
N GLU A 384 5.97 13.80 -14.59
CA GLU A 384 6.31 13.07 -15.81
C GLU A 384 5.49 13.47 -17.05
N ARG A 385 4.39 14.23 -16.85
CA ARG A 385 3.55 14.77 -17.92
C ARG A 385 3.94 16.21 -18.32
N GLY A 386 4.98 16.77 -17.67
CA GLY A 386 5.43 18.15 -17.87
C GLY A 386 4.51 19.18 -17.22
N GLU A 387 3.77 18.82 -16.19
CA GLU A 387 2.86 19.69 -15.44
C GLU A 387 3.50 20.11 -14.13
N LEU A 388 3.38 21.39 -13.76
CA LEU A 388 3.78 21.90 -12.46
C LEU A 388 2.91 21.29 -11.37
N THR A 389 3.51 20.98 -10.21
CA THR A 389 2.82 20.38 -9.08
C THR A 389 2.80 21.33 -7.86
N GLU A 390 3.87 21.40 -7.12
CA GLU A 390 4.03 22.24 -5.92
C GLU A 390 5.50 22.66 -5.76
N SER A 391 5.84 23.39 -4.71
CA SER A 391 7.22 23.57 -4.30
C SER A 391 7.63 22.54 -3.24
N THR A 392 8.86 22.59 -2.74
CA THR A 392 9.32 21.63 -1.72
C THR A 392 8.56 21.73 -0.39
N ILE A 393 7.94 22.88 -0.06
CA ILE A 393 7.25 23.13 1.22
C ILE A 393 5.90 23.83 1.09
N ALA A 394 5.44 24.17 -0.13
CA ALA A 394 4.23 24.96 -0.34
C ALA A 394 3.54 24.59 -1.65
N ASN A 395 2.23 24.81 -1.72
CA ASN A 395 1.50 24.65 -2.98
C ASN A 395 1.66 25.90 -3.85
N LEU A 396 1.66 25.69 -5.15
CA LEU A 396 1.74 26.74 -6.16
C LEU A 396 0.35 27.36 -6.41
N VAL A 397 0.30 28.68 -6.47
CA VAL A 397 -0.86 29.44 -7.01
C VAL A 397 -0.33 30.48 -7.98
N VAL A 398 -0.98 30.59 -9.12
CA VAL A 398 -0.66 31.60 -10.14
C VAL A 398 -1.88 32.44 -10.49
N ARG A 399 -1.67 33.73 -10.71
CA ARG A 399 -2.70 34.61 -11.25
C ARG A 399 -2.59 34.63 -12.77
N MET A 400 -3.64 34.23 -13.45
CA MET A 400 -3.74 34.28 -14.92
C MET A 400 -5.18 34.62 -15.31
N ASP A 401 -5.35 35.47 -16.33
CA ASP A 401 -6.64 35.88 -16.83
C ASP A 401 -7.56 36.46 -15.74
N GLY A 402 -6.99 37.19 -14.78
CA GLY A 402 -7.70 37.81 -13.66
C GLY A 402 -8.21 36.81 -12.58
N ALA A 403 -7.86 35.52 -12.65
CA ALA A 403 -8.23 34.48 -11.68
C ALA A 403 -6.99 33.81 -11.07
N LEU A 404 -7.19 33.22 -9.88
CA LEU A 404 -6.14 32.46 -9.17
C LEU A 404 -6.30 30.97 -9.41
N TRP A 405 -5.24 30.34 -9.90
CA TRP A 405 -5.18 28.94 -10.28
C TRP A 405 -4.13 28.17 -9.50
N THR A 406 -4.44 26.94 -9.15
CA THR A 406 -3.50 26.00 -8.54
C THR A 406 -3.51 24.68 -9.31
N PRO A 407 -2.38 23.94 -9.39
CA PRO A 407 -2.38 22.63 -10.05
C PRO A 407 -3.41 21.68 -9.41
N PRO A 408 -4.04 20.79 -10.20
CA PRO A 408 -4.97 19.80 -9.68
C PRO A 408 -4.25 18.74 -8.85
N LEU A 409 -4.97 18.11 -7.92
CA LEU A 409 -4.38 17.14 -7.00
C LEU A 409 -3.68 15.99 -7.74
N ASP A 410 -4.26 15.47 -8.82
CA ASP A 410 -3.70 14.36 -9.60
C ASP A 410 -2.40 14.70 -10.36
N ALA A 411 -1.99 15.96 -10.37
CA ALA A 411 -0.67 16.35 -10.86
C ALA A 411 0.48 15.79 -10.00
N GLY A 412 0.23 15.40 -8.75
CA GLY A 412 1.24 14.87 -7.84
C GLY A 412 1.71 15.90 -6.83
N LEU A 413 0.83 16.32 -5.94
CA LEU A 413 1.12 17.33 -4.93
C LEU A 413 0.42 17.01 -3.60
N LEU A 414 0.96 17.56 -2.53
CA LEU A 414 0.35 17.46 -1.21
C LEU A 414 -0.98 18.24 -1.19
N PRO A 415 -2.11 17.64 -0.70
CA PRO A 415 -3.34 18.37 -0.44
C PRO A 415 -3.14 19.34 0.74
N GLY A 416 -2.58 20.53 0.47
CA GLY A 416 -2.26 21.52 1.49
C GLY A 416 -3.53 21.99 2.21
N VAL A 417 -3.46 22.17 3.53
CA VAL A 417 -4.63 22.56 4.34
C VAL A 417 -5.12 23.94 3.95
N LEU A 418 -4.21 24.90 3.75
CA LEU A 418 -4.58 26.23 3.25
C LEU A 418 -5.13 26.16 1.82
N ARG A 419 -4.52 25.34 0.94
CA ARG A 419 -5.03 25.13 -0.42
C ARG A 419 -6.47 24.61 -0.40
N ALA A 420 -6.75 23.62 0.43
CA ALA A 420 -8.09 23.03 0.56
C ALA A 420 -9.13 24.06 1.08
N ASP A 421 -8.76 24.88 2.04
CA ASP A 421 -9.60 25.94 2.58
C ASP A 421 -9.93 27.02 1.50
N LEU A 422 -8.92 27.44 0.73
CA LEU A 422 -9.10 28.43 -0.36
C LEU A 422 -9.95 27.88 -1.52
N LEU A 423 -9.78 26.60 -1.86
CA LEU A 423 -10.64 25.92 -2.85
C LEU A 423 -12.09 25.86 -2.38
N ALA A 424 -12.31 25.49 -1.10
CA ALA A 424 -13.65 25.43 -0.51
C ALA A 424 -14.36 26.79 -0.48
N ARG A 425 -13.61 27.87 -0.30
CA ARG A 425 -14.13 29.24 -0.38
C ARG A 425 -14.29 29.76 -1.81
N GLY A 426 -13.79 29.03 -2.81
CA GLY A 426 -13.81 29.48 -4.22
C GLY A 426 -12.85 30.62 -4.54
N GLU A 427 -11.86 30.86 -3.67
CA GLU A 427 -10.85 31.91 -3.85
C GLU A 427 -9.79 31.50 -4.87
N ILE A 428 -9.49 30.21 -4.97
CA ILE A 428 -8.64 29.62 -6.00
C ILE A 428 -9.38 28.49 -6.74
N ARG A 429 -8.92 28.13 -7.93
CA ARG A 429 -9.48 27.05 -8.75
C ARG A 429 -8.38 26.14 -9.28
N GLU A 430 -8.72 24.89 -9.56
CA GLU A 430 -7.77 23.94 -10.16
C GLU A 430 -7.67 24.12 -11.68
N ARG A 431 -6.43 24.10 -12.17
CA ARG A 431 -6.08 24.08 -13.59
C ARG A 431 -4.73 23.43 -13.76
N VAL A 432 -4.55 22.61 -14.79
CA VAL A 432 -3.23 22.14 -15.21
C VAL A 432 -2.37 23.36 -15.57
N ILE A 433 -1.21 23.48 -14.93
CA ILE A 433 -0.26 24.57 -15.14
C ILE A 433 1.05 23.94 -15.63
N ARG A 434 1.62 24.52 -16.68
CA ARG A 434 2.89 24.08 -17.25
C ARG A 434 3.97 25.14 -17.03
N PRO A 435 5.26 24.79 -17.13
CA PRO A 435 6.35 25.74 -16.99
C PRO A 435 6.18 27.00 -17.86
N GLU A 436 5.74 26.83 -19.11
CA GLU A 436 5.51 27.93 -20.06
C GLU A 436 4.35 28.88 -19.68
N ASP A 437 3.44 28.44 -18.82
CA ASP A 437 2.36 29.29 -18.32
C ASP A 437 2.87 30.34 -17.33
N LEU A 438 4.01 30.07 -16.65
CA LEU A 438 4.62 31.02 -15.70
C LEU A 438 5.11 32.29 -16.41
N ASP A 439 5.51 32.22 -17.68
CA ASP A 439 5.94 33.37 -18.48
C ASP A 439 4.79 34.37 -18.72
N ARG A 440 3.55 33.90 -18.61
CA ARG A 440 2.33 34.66 -18.79
C ARG A 440 1.61 34.98 -17.49
N ALA A 441 2.11 34.46 -16.37
CA ALA A 441 1.51 34.69 -15.07
C ALA A 441 1.68 36.13 -14.63
N GLU A 442 0.59 36.76 -14.21
CA GLU A 442 0.60 38.11 -13.64
C GLU A 442 1.30 38.11 -12.26
N GLU A 443 1.10 37.03 -11.49
CA GLU A 443 1.69 36.82 -10.17
C GLU A 443 1.87 35.35 -9.91
N ILE A 444 2.94 35.02 -9.18
CA ILE A 444 3.24 33.65 -8.69
C ILE A 444 3.26 33.70 -7.18
N TRP A 445 2.58 32.74 -6.55
CA TRP A 445 2.46 32.63 -5.11
C TRP A 445 2.79 31.21 -4.63
N LEU A 446 3.49 31.11 -3.53
CA LEU A 446 3.61 29.91 -2.73
C LEU A 446 2.74 30.02 -1.49
N ILE A 447 1.89 29.01 -1.25
CA ILE A 447 0.94 29.02 -0.13
C ILE A 447 1.12 27.82 0.78
N ASN A 448 1.14 28.04 2.09
CA ASN A 448 1.03 27.00 3.11
C ASN A 448 0.43 27.57 4.40
N SER A 449 0.00 26.72 5.33
CA SER A 449 -0.67 27.15 6.58
C SER A 449 0.23 27.92 7.55
N VAL A 450 1.56 27.86 7.39
CA VAL A 450 2.50 28.55 8.30
C VAL A 450 2.81 29.96 7.84
N ARG A 451 3.06 30.11 6.54
CA ARG A 451 3.48 31.39 5.94
C ARG A 451 2.37 32.10 5.18
N LYS A 452 1.21 31.44 5.11
CA LYS A 452 0.04 31.93 4.35
C LYS A 452 0.40 32.17 2.89
N TRP A 453 0.25 33.36 2.38
CA TRP A 453 0.59 33.74 1.00
C TRP A 453 1.99 34.35 0.95
N ARG A 454 2.86 33.81 0.08
CA ARG A 454 4.17 34.36 -0.20
C ARG A 454 4.34 34.56 -1.69
N ARG A 455 4.62 35.78 -2.10
CA ARG A 455 4.95 36.10 -3.50
C ARG A 455 6.24 35.36 -3.89
N ALA A 456 6.24 34.77 -5.09
CA ALA A 456 7.41 34.10 -5.63
C ALA A 456 7.88 34.77 -6.92
N GLU A 457 9.18 34.73 -7.17
CA GLU A 457 9.81 35.22 -8.39
C GLU A 457 10.63 34.10 -9.02
N LEU A 458 10.40 33.85 -10.33
CA LEU A 458 11.11 32.82 -11.06
C LEU A 458 12.54 33.27 -11.34
N VAL A 459 13.51 32.44 -10.98
CA VAL A 459 14.91 32.61 -11.39
C VAL A 459 15.20 31.69 -12.57
N PRO A 460 16.13 32.10 -13.47
CA PRO A 460 16.44 31.35 -14.69
C PRO A 460 16.88 29.90 -14.47
#